data_39e228e52406be81e0759c1d8eec8fee
#
_entry.id   39e228e52406be81e0759c1d8eec8fee
#
_cell.length_a   1.000
_cell.length_b   1.000
_cell.length_c   1.000
_cell.angle_alpha   90.00
_cell.angle_beta   90.00
_cell.angle_gamma   90.00
#
_symmetry.space_group_name_H-M   'P 1'
#
loop_
_entity.id
_entity.type
_entity.pdbx_description
1 polymer ?
#
loop_
_entity_poly.entity_id
_entity_poly.type
_entity_poly.pdbx_seq_one_letter_code
_entity_poly.pdbx_strand_id
1 'polypeptide(L)'
;THCGQEVLQRTACEISEKEITARFAVGFPANGRTINAKELEKILFEYLPQCVEQSFYYKNLNAQKVKEVVELAEDQQAIREKLPELGLAAFVADDSVLPRESGISSKPMRQSVKFVSPETMRVTLELPHRGKITGMGVPKGITLIVGGGYHGKSTLLNALELGVYNHIAGDGREYVIADETAQKLRSEDGRFIKNVDISMFINDLPNGRDTKDFSTADASGSTSQAAGIVEAVEAGSRLLLLDEDTSATNFMVRDAFMQKVVSPDKEPITPFLSRARDLYEQAGISTILVAGSSGAFFHIADTVIQMDRYKPVDITKKAKALCKEFPISEEKPHPFVLPHSHRIMEKDKNGATKRRDYRSGAVRKNEPERLKLKTMGTDGFAIGKQTVDLRYLEQLIDSEQTACLGMLLKYAVEHLVDGKRTIAEVVVQLQKELETSGMRFLAENGIVSGGYAMPRVQEMYSCFNRYRV
;
A
#
# COMPACT_ATOMS: atom_id res chain seq x y z
N THR A 1 -13.40 -6.43 -16.33
CA THR A 1 -12.38 -5.69 -15.55
C THR A 1 -12.32 -4.28 -16.08
N HIS A 2 -12.59 -3.30 -15.24
CA HIS A 2 -12.36 -1.90 -15.54
C HIS A 2 -11.03 -1.51 -14.89
N CYS A 3 -9.96 -1.41 -15.70
CA CYS A 3 -8.68 -0.96 -15.20
C CYS A 3 -8.76 0.51 -14.78
N GLY A 4 -8.12 0.85 -13.63
CA GLY A 4 -7.93 2.22 -13.17
C GLY A 4 -6.82 2.95 -13.93
N GLN A 5 -6.30 3.98 -13.31
CA GLN A 5 -5.17 4.77 -13.86
C GLN A 5 -3.82 4.10 -13.58
N GLU A 6 -3.77 3.27 -12.55
CA GLU A 6 -2.59 2.55 -12.11
C GLU A 6 -2.43 1.23 -12.88
N VAL A 7 -1.19 0.89 -13.21
CA VAL A 7 -0.85 -0.35 -13.93
C VAL A 7 -0.58 -1.45 -12.92
N LEU A 8 -1.38 -2.52 -12.98
CA LEU A 8 -1.25 -3.70 -12.14
C LEU A 8 -1.01 -4.94 -13.02
N GLN A 9 -0.14 -5.84 -12.55
CA GLN A 9 -0.03 -7.17 -13.15
C GLN A 9 -1.29 -7.98 -12.83
N ARG A 10 -1.97 -8.49 -13.88
CA ARG A 10 -3.27 -9.16 -13.72
C ARG A 10 -3.27 -10.54 -14.35
N THR A 11 -4.02 -11.45 -13.74
CA THR A 11 -4.28 -12.77 -14.33
C THR A 11 -5.23 -12.71 -15.53
N ALA A 12 -5.96 -11.62 -15.70
CA ALA A 12 -6.85 -11.43 -16.87
C ALA A 12 -6.07 -11.50 -18.20
N CYS A 13 -4.83 -10.99 -18.22
CA CYS A 13 -3.96 -11.07 -19.38
C CYS A 13 -2.51 -11.31 -18.94
N GLU A 14 -1.94 -12.41 -19.34
CA GLU A 14 -0.54 -12.77 -19.11
C GLU A 14 0.18 -12.88 -20.44
N ILE A 15 1.35 -12.27 -20.54
CA ILE A 15 2.19 -12.27 -21.74
C ILE A 15 3.51 -12.98 -21.40
N SER A 16 3.88 -13.96 -22.20
CA SER A 16 5.18 -14.63 -22.12
C SER A 16 5.88 -14.56 -23.47
N GLU A 17 7.11 -15.04 -23.55
CA GLU A 17 7.85 -15.12 -24.82
C GLU A 17 7.16 -15.97 -25.89
N LYS A 18 6.30 -16.90 -25.48
CA LYS A 18 5.69 -17.90 -26.38
C LYS A 18 4.21 -17.70 -26.62
N GLU A 19 3.49 -17.10 -25.67
CA GLU A 19 2.03 -17.03 -25.71
C GLU A 19 1.47 -15.82 -24.98
N ILE A 20 0.27 -15.42 -25.40
CA ILE A 20 -0.59 -14.48 -24.68
C ILE A 20 -1.77 -15.30 -24.14
N THR A 21 -1.93 -15.31 -22.83
CA THR A 21 -3.08 -15.95 -22.15
C THR A 21 -4.06 -14.89 -21.69
N ALA A 22 -5.26 -14.89 -22.28
CA ALA A 22 -6.35 -14.03 -21.82
C ALA A 22 -7.42 -14.87 -21.10
N ARG A 23 -7.85 -14.41 -19.92
CA ARG A 23 -8.90 -15.04 -19.11
C ARG A 23 -10.08 -14.10 -18.98
N PHE A 24 -11.21 -14.53 -19.48
CA PHE A 24 -12.45 -13.75 -19.44
C PHE A 24 -13.66 -14.67 -19.28
N ALA A 25 -14.76 -14.12 -18.83
CA ALA A 25 -16.01 -14.84 -18.70
C ALA A 25 -16.92 -14.55 -19.90
N VAL A 26 -17.56 -15.59 -20.42
CA VAL A 26 -18.59 -15.48 -21.44
C VAL A 26 -19.94 -15.79 -20.79
N GLY A 27 -20.85 -14.80 -20.80
CA GLY A 27 -22.22 -15.01 -20.37
C GLY A 27 -22.96 -15.88 -21.38
N PHE A 28 -23.57 -16.98 -20.95
CA PHE A 28 -24.39 -17.78 -21.83
C PHE A 28 -25.74 -17.10 -22.11
N PRO A 29 -26.07 -16.79 -23.39
CA PRO A 29 -27.32 -16.18 -23.72
C PRO A 29 -28.46 -17.18 -23.43
N ALA A 30 -29.50 -16.72 -22.73
CA ALA A 30 -30.62 -17.59 -22.32
C ALA A 30 -31.94 -16.84 -22.34
N ASN A 31 -32.99 -17.58 -22.66
CA ASN A 31 -34.38 -17.17 -22.51
C ASN A 31 -34.94 -17.87 -21.27
N GLY A 32 -34.97 -17.18 -20.14
CA GLY A 32 -35.23 -17.77 -18.83
C GLY A 32 -34.21 -18.83 -18.45
N ARG A 33 -34.59 -20.10 -18.38
CA ARG A 33 -33.70 -21.24 -18.03
C ARG A 33 -33.16 -21.99 -19.25
N THR A 34 -33.57 -21.61 -20.47
CA THR A 34 -33.18 -22.30 -21.71
C THR A 34 -32.07 -21.53 -22.40
N ILE A 35 -30.94 -22.18 -22.66
CA ILE A 35 -29.80 -21.59 -23.37
C ILE A 35 -30.19 -21.33 -24.82
N ASN A 36 -29.90 -20.14 -25.34
CA ASN A 36 -30.00 -19.82 -26.75
C ASN A 36 -28.75 -20.31 -27.49
N ALA A 37 -28.80 -21.56 -27.97
CA ALA A 37 -27.66 -22.24 -28.59
C ALA A 37 -27.15 -21.51 -29.82
N LYS A 38 -28.01 -20.95 -30.67
CA LYS A 38 -27.61 -20.24 -31.89
C LYS A 38 -26.74 -18.99 -31.55
N GLU A 39 -27.14 -18.25 -30.52
CA GLU A 39 -26.41 -17.06 -30.11
C GLU A 39 -25.11 -17.43 -29.42
N LEU A 40 -25.10 -18.53 -28.64
CA LEU A 40 -23.89 -19.05 -28.04
C LEU A 40 -22.86 -19.51 -29.08
N GLU A 41 -23.32 -20.20 -30.13
CA GLU A 41 -22.47 -20.62 -31.26
C GLU A 41 -21.81 -19.41 -31.96
N LYS A 42 -22.56 -18.32 -32.20
CA LYS A 42 -22.00 -17.09 -32.76
C LYS A 42 -20.93 -16.47 -31.83
N ILE A 43 -21.24 -16.42 -30.54
CA ILE A 43 -20.27 -15.89 -29.56
C ILE A 43 -18.96 -16.68 -29.59
N LEU A 44 -19.03 -18.01 -29.59
CA LEU A 44 -17.85 -18.86 -29.47
C LEU A 44 -17.08 -19.00 -30.81
N PHE A 45 -17.77 -19.08 -31.94
CA PHE A 45 -17.16 -19.43 -33.22
C PHE A 45 -17.04 -18.27 -34.22
N GLU A 46 -17.75 -17.16 -34.00
CA GLU A 46 -17.64 -15.97 -34.83
C GLU A 46 -17.00 -14.80 -34.05
N TYR A 47 -17.62 -14.36 -32.95
CA TYR A 47 -17.20 -13.15 -32.25
C TYR A 47 -15.88 -13.34 -31.48
N LEU A 48 -15.72 -14.46 -30.79
CA LEU A 48 -14.50 -14.73 -30.04
C LEU A 48 -13.25 -14.78 -30.92
N PRO A 49 -13.20 -15.53 -32.05
CA PRO A 49 -12.09 -15.50 -32.97
C PRO A 49 -11.78 -14.10 -33.51
N GLN A 50 -12.82 -13.33 -33.88
CA GLN A 50 -12.66 -11.94 -34.33
C GLN A 50 -12.06 -11.03 -33.23
N CYS A 51 -12.54 -11.14 -32.01
CA CYS A 51 -11.98 -10.41 -30.88
C CYS A 51 -10.50 -10.75 -30.65
N VAL A 52 -10.14 -12.03 -30.70
CA VAL A 52 -8.76 -12.49 -30.56
C VAL A 52 -7.89 -11.92 -31.68
N GLU A 53 -8.34 -12.00 -32.93
CA GLU A 53 -7.59 -11.47 -34.07
C GLU A 53 -7.35 -9.96 -33.97
N GLN A 54 -8.39 -9.20 -33.58
CA GLN A 54 -8.30 -7.73 -33.47
C GLN A 54 -7.50 -7.26 -32.26
N SER A 55 -7.51 -8.03 -31.15
CA SER A 55 -6.95 -7.58 -29.87
C SER A 55 -5.54 -8.10 -29.59
N PHE A 56 -5.14 -9.25 -30.17
CA PHE A 56 -3.87 -9.91 -29.84
C PHE A 56 -2.90 -10.05 -30.99
N TYR A 57 -3.35 -9.99 -32.25
CA TYR A 57 -2.41 -10.02 -33.38
C TYR A 57 -1.80 -8.65 -33.60
N TYR A 58 -0.47 -8.55 -33.43
CA TYR A 58 0.27 -7.30 -33.53
C TYR A 58 -0.02 -6.54 -34.83
N LYS A 59 -0.18 -7.24 -35.98
CA LYS A 59 -0.53 -6.63 -37.28
C LYS A 59 -1.85 -5.81 -37.25
N ASN A 60 -2.75 -6.11 -36.32
CA ASN A 60 -4.06 -5.45 -36.16
C ASN A 60 -4.08 -4.40 -35.05
N LEU A 61 -2.99 -4.30 -34.27
CA LEU A 61 -2.84 -3.30 -33.21
C LEU A 61 -2.26 -2.01 -33.77
N ASN A 62 -2.52 -0.92 -33.06
CA ASN A 62 -1.81 0.32 -33.32
C ASN A 62 -0.38 0.20 -32.77
N ALA A 63 0.58 -0.10 -33.65
CA ALA A 63 1.99 -0.32 -33.29
C ALA A 63 2.59 0.86 -32.49
N GLN A 64 2.22 2.10 -32.85
CA GLN A 64 2.70 3.29 -32.16
C GLN A 64 2.20 3.35 -30.72
N LYS A 65 0.91 3.03 -30.46
CA LYS A 65 0.38 2.96 -29.08
C LYS A 65 1.02 1.85 -28.26
N VAL A 66 1.27 0.68 -28.85
CA VAL A 66 1.97 -0.41 -28.16
C VAL A 66 3.37 0.03 -27.75
N LYS A 67 4.09 0.67 -28.70
CA LYS A 67 5.42 1.22 -28.42
C LYS A 67 5.40 2.24 -27.29
N GLU A 68 4.48 3.21 -27.34
CA GLU A 68 4.33 4.25 -26.30
C GLU A 68 4.07 3.67 -24.89
N VAL A 69 3.30 2.58 -24.79
CA VAL A 69 3.04 1.92 -23.49
C VAL A 69 4.31 1.28 -22.94
N VAL A 70 5.10 0.60 -23.80
CA VAL A 70 6.36 -0.03 -23.39
C VAL A 70 7.38 1.03 -22.99
N GLU A 71 7.57 2.05 -23.84
CA GLU A 71 8.51 3.15 -23.59
C GLU A 71 8.16 3.90 -22.29
N LEU A 72 6.88 4.14 -22.03
CA LEU A 72 6.44 4.76 -20.76
C LEU A 72 6.77 3.88 -19.56
N ALA A 73 6.53 2.58 -19.64
CA ALA A 73 6.84 1.66 -18.53
C ALA A 73 8.35 1.60 -18.23
N GLU A 74 9.19 1.58 -19.27
CA GLU A 74 10.64 1.60 -19.13
C GLU A 74 11.15 2.94 -18.57
N ASP A 75 10.58 4.07 -18.98
CA ASP A 75 10.90 5.38 -18.43
C ASP A 75 10.51 5.50 -16.95
N GLN A 76 9.34 5.00 -16.56
CA GLN A 76 8.89 4.96 -15.15
C GLN A 76 9.82 4.07 -14.29
N GLN A 77 10.21 2.93 -14.82
CA GLN A 77 11.15 2.04 -14.15
C GLN A 77 12.53 2.68 -13.98
N ALA A 78 13.02 3.37 -15.01
CA ALA A 78 14.29 4.11 -14.95
C ALA A 78 14.28 5.20 -13.88
N ILE A 79 13.15 5.91 -13.67
CA ILE A 79 13.03 6.87 -12.56
C ILE A 79 13.14 6.13 -11.23
N ARG A 80 12.41 5.02 -11.06
CA ARG A 80 12.39 4.24 -9.83
C ARG A 80 13.76 3.75 -9.42
N GLU A 81 14.55 3.27 -10.39
CA GLU A 81 15.93 2.82 -10.18
C GLU A 81 16.88 3.96 -9.82
N LYS A 82 16.67 5.16 -10.35
CA LYS A 82 17.49 6.35 -10.04
C LYS A 82 17.21 6.97 -8.67
N LEU A 83 16.02 6.75 -8.07
CA LEU A 83 15.70 7.34 -6.76
C LEU A 83 16.75 7.02 -5.70
N PRO A 84 17.12 5.74 -5.43
CA PRO A 84 18.11 5.43 -4.42
C PRO A 84 19.51 5.94 -4.75
N GLU A 85 19.91 5.97 -6.01
CA GLU A 85 21.21 6.48 -6.48
C GLU A 85 21.37 7.98 -6.20
N LEU A 86 20.28 8.73 -6.32
CA LEU A 86 20.23 10.17 -6.08
C LEU A 86 19.91 10.54 -4.63
N GLY A 87 19.74 9.54 -3.73
CA GLY A 87 19.34 9.79 -2.35
C GLY A 87 17.92 10.35 -2.23
N LEU A 88 17.04 10.02 -3.18
CA LEU A 88 15.65 10.46 -3.21
C LEU A 88 14.71 9.39 -2.66
N ALA A 89 13.65 9.83 -2.00
CA ALA A 89 12.51 9.02 -1.58
C ALA A 89 11.37 9.08 -2.61
N ALA A 90 11.27 10.17 -3.37
CA ALA A 90 10.27 10.35 -4.43
C ALA A 90 10.70 11.38 -5.46
N PHE A 91 10.04 11.34 -6.62
CA PHE A 91 10.18 12.32 -7.71
C PHE A 91 8.79 12.72 -8.22
N VAL A 92 8.59 14.02 -8.47
CA VAL A 92 7.36 14.58 -9.06
C VAL A 92 7.76 15.43 -10.25
N ALA A 93 7.44 14.97 -11.45
CA ALA A 93 7.80 15.69 -12.67
C ALA A 93 7.06 17.02 -12.81
N ASP A 94 7.73 18.01 -13.39
CA ASP A 94 7.07 19.25 -13.82
C ASP A 94 5.97 18.94 -14.85
N ASP A 95 4.97 19.78 -14.92
CA ASP A 95 3.76 19.63 -15.72
C ASP A 95 2.81 18.49 -15.31
N SER A 96 3.08 17.75 -14.25
CA SER A 96 2.18 16.74 -13.72
C SER A 96 0.83 17.32 -13.29
N VAL A 97 -0.24 16.55 -13.49
CA VAL A 97 -1.61 16.84 -13.03
C VAL A 97 -1.89 16.02 -11.78
N LEU A 98 -1.68 16.61 -10.61
CA LEU A 98 -1.83 15.90 -9.35
C LEU A 98 -3.29 15.72 -8.90
N PRO A 99 -4.18 16.72 -9.01
CA PRO A 99 -5.56 16.59 -8.54
C PRO A 99 -6.40 15.69 -9.44
N ARG A 100 -7.39 15.04 -8.82
CA ARG A 100 -8.39 14.19 -9.48
C ARG A 100 -9.71 14.96 -9.66
N GLU A 101 -10.57 14.49 -10.56
CA GLU A 101 -11.87 15.14 -10.86
C GLU A 101 -12.75 15.29 -9.60
N SER A 102 -12.70 14.31 -8.71
CA SER A 102 -13.41 14.29 -7.42
C SER A 102 -12.73 13.36 -6.42
N GLY A 103 -13.18 13.37 -5.17
CA GLY A 103 -12.67 12.48 -4.11
C GLY A 103 -12.91 11.00 -4.35
N ILE A 104 -13.78 10.63 -5.29
CA ILE A 104 -14.10 9.24 -5.65
C ILE A 104 -13.66 8.85 -7.06
N SER A 105 -13.07 9.80 -7.81
CA SER A 105 -12.59 9.58 -9.18
C SER A 105 -11.08 9.42 -9.21
N SER A 106 -10.57 8.41 -9.88
CA SER A 106 -9.14 8.26 -10.18
C SER A 106 -8.68 9.08 -11.39
N LYS A 107 -9.63 9.66 -12.17
CA LYS A 107 -9.33 10.41 -13.39
C LYS A 107 -8.70 11.77 -13.10
N PRO A 108 -7.76 12.23 -13.94
CA PRO A 108 -7.13 13.53 -13.77
C PRO A 108 -8.13 14.69 -13.94
N MET A 109 -7.97 15.74 -13.14
CA MET A 109 -8.75 16.97 -13.28
C MET A 109 -8.36 17.71 -14.56
N ARG A 110 -9.33 17.99 -15.43
CA ARG A 110 -9.07 18.57 -16.77
C ARG A 110 -8.50 19.99 -16.74
N GLN A 111 -8.92 20.82 -15.80
CA GLN A 111 -8.47 22.20 -15.64
C GLN A 111 -7.84 22.35 -14.26
N SER A 112 -6.58 21.99 -14.14
CA SER A 112 -5.84 22.06 -12.87
C SER A 112 -4.55 22.85 -13.02
N VAL A 113 -4.06 23.36 -11.92
CA VAL A 113 -2.71 23.91 -11.83
C VAL A 113 -1.72 22.78 -12.05
N LYS A 114 -0.89 22.88 -13.08
CA LYS A 114 0.20 21.94 -13.32
C LYS A 114 1.27 22.09 -12.26
N PHE A 115 1.87 20.96 -11.90
CA PHE A 115 2.96 20.95 -10.93
C PHE A 115 4.20 21.66 -11.49
N VAL A 116 4.86 22.44 -10.64
CA VAL A 116 6.14 23.11 -10.97
C VAL A 116 7.06 22.95 -9.77
N SER A 117 8.22 22.34 -9.99
CA SER A 117 9.20 22.10 -8.94
C SER A 117 9.83 23.40 -8.42
N PRO A 118 10.07 23.54 -7.09
CA PRO A 118 10.91 24.60 -6.54
C PRO A 118 12.34 24.46 -7.11
N GLU A 119 12.97 25.57 -7.43
CA GLU A 119 14.34 25.56 -8.03
C GLU A 119 15.37 24.84 -7.16
N THR A 120 15.28 24.98 -5.84
CA THR A 120 16.18 24.35 -4.87
C THR A 120 16.00 22.84 -4.76
N MET A 121 14.88 22.30 -5.22
CA MET A 121 14.56 20.88 -5.21
C MET A 121 14.49 20.29 -6.63
N ARG A 122 14.79 21.10 -7.65
CA ARG A 122 14.70 20.65 -9.05
C ARG A 122 15.82 19.70 -9.39
N VAL A 123 15.41 18.54 -9.92
CA VAL A 123 16.30 17.50 -10.43
C VAL A 123 15.98 17.26 -11.90
N THR A 124 17.01 17.04 -12.70
CA THR A 124 16.89 16.64 -14.11
C THR A 124 17.28 15.18 -14.24
N LEU A 125 16.39 14.37 -14.79
CA LEU A 125 16.63 12.96 -15.08
C LEU A 125 16.72 12.75 -16.59
N GLU A 126 17.62 11.87 -17.01
CA GLU A 126 17.69 11.38 -18.39
C GLU A 126 17.01 10.03 -18.44
N LEU A 127 15.92 9.93 -19.23
CA LEU A 127 15.12 8.73 -19.38
C LEU A 127 15.46 8.05 -20.71
N PRO A 128 15.28 6.72 -20.80
CA PRO A 128 15.63 5.95 -22.00
C PRO A 128 14.92 6.42 -23.29
N HIS A 129 13.65 6.82 -23.18
CA HIS A 129 12.82 7.13 -24.35
C HIS A 129 12.38 8.59 -24.40
N ARG A 130 11.94 9.15 -23.29
CA ARG A 130 11.47 10.54 -23.23
C ARG A 130 12.63 11.56 -23.28
N GLY A 131 13.86 11.12 -22.98
CA GLY A 131 14.99 12.02 -22.83
C GLY A 131 14.96 12.77 -21.49
N LYS A 132 15.33 14.04 -21.49
CA LYS A 132 15.43 14.84 -20.27
C LYS A 132 14.07 15.27 -19.74
N ILE A 133 13.83 14.99 -18.47
CA ILE A 133 12.70 15.53 -17.71
C ILE A 133 13.18 16.25 -16.46
N THR A 134 12.45 17.27 -16.05
CA THR A 134 12.70 18.00 -14.80
C THR A 134 11.57 17.76 -13.82
N GLY A 135 11.86 17.87 -12.54
CA GLY A 135 10.86 17.71 -11.50
C GLY A 135 11.44 17.94 -10.12
N MET A 136 10.59 17.85 -9.12
CA MET A 136 10.96 17.94 -7.71
C MET A 136 11.48 16.60 -7.22
N GLY A 137 12.73 16.53 -6.80
CA GLY A 137 13.27 15.41 -6.01
C GLY A 137 12.96 15.63 -4.53
N VAL A 138 12.28 14.67 -3.91
CA VAL A 138 12.08 14.64 -2.46
C VAL A 138 13.19 13.82 -1.85
N PRO A 139 14.09 14.42 -1.08
CA PRO A 139 15.25 13.69 -0.53
C PRO A 139 14.82 12.67 0.53
N LYS A 140 15.68 11.66 0.75
CA LYS A 140 15.55 10.77 1.90
C LYS A 140 15.71 11.58 3.20
N GLY A 141 15.13 11.09 4.28
CA GLY A 141 15.08 11.79 5.57
C GLY A 141 13.64 12.14 5.95
N ILE A 142 13.46 13.23 6.66
CA ILE A 142 12.16 13.68 7.15
C ILE A 142 11.73 14.91 6.35
N THR A 143 10.74 14.74 5.49
CA THR A 143 10.13 15.81 4.70
C THR A 143 8.79 16.20 5.29
N LEU A 144 8.63 17.49 5.59
CA LEU A 144 7.39 18.06 6.10
C LEU A 144 6.68 18.84 4.98
N ILE A 145 5.41 18.53 4.73
CA ILE A 145 4.54 19.25 3.80
C ILE A 145 3.55 20.07 4.63
N VAL A 146 3.61 21.40 4.49
CA VAL A 146 2.77 22.33 5.24
C VAL A 146 2.00 23.28 4.32
N GLY A 147 1.10 24.08 4.88
CA GLY A 147 0.32 25.06 4.13
C GLY A 147 -1.11 25.16 4.67
N GLY A 148 -1.83 26.19 4.26
CA GLY A 148 -3.24 26.40 4.64
C GLY A 148 -4.17 25.30 4.15
N GLY A 149 -5.39 25.30 4.64
CA GLY A 149 -6.45 24.43 4.12
C GLY A 149 -6.66 24.63 2.62
N TYR A 150 -6.95 23.58 1.89
CA TYR A 150 -7.22 23.60 0.43
C TYR A 150 -6.06 24.05 -0.48
N HIS A 151 -4.85 24.16 0.01
CA HIS A 151 -3.67 24.54 -0.79
C HIS A 151 -2.99 23.36 -1.50
N GLY A 152 -3.52 22.12 -1.37
CA GLY A 152 -3.05 20.95 -2.13
C GLY A 152 -2.07 20.05 -1.38
N LYS A 153 -1.92 20.16 -0.04
CA LYS A 153 -1.07 19.27 0.77
C LYS A 153 -1.44 17.79 0.58
N SER A 154 -2.68 17.44 0.87
CA SER A 154 -3.17 16.06 0.72
C SER A 154 -3.18 15.61 -0.74
N THR A 155 -3.35 16.52 -1.70
CA THR A 155 -3.24 16.21 -3.14
C THR A 155 -1.84 15.75 -3.51
N LEU A 156 -0.80 16.43 -3.00
CA LEU A 156 0.59 16.03 -3.21
C LEU A 156 0.88 14.70 -2.50
N LEU A 157 0.45 14.55 -1.25
CA LEU A 157 0.63 13.30 -0.50
C LEU A 157 -0.04 12.11 -1.21
N ASN A 158 -1.29 12.27 -1.69
CA ASN A 158 -2.00 11.22 -2.41
C ASN A 158 -1.35 10.86 -3.76
N ALA A 159 -0.72 11.84 -4.42
CA ALA A 159 0.04 11.55 -5.63
C ALA A 159 1.30 10.72 -5.31
N LEU A 160 2.01 11.04 -4.23
CA LEU A 160 3.16 10.28 -3.76
C LEU A 160 2.77 8.89 -3.24
N GLU A 161 1.63 8.78 -2.57
CA GLU A 161 1.07 7.52 -2.09
C GLU A 161 0.84 6.51 -3.22
N LEU A 162 0.28 6.96 -4.35
CA LEU A 162 0.05 6.13 -5.53
C LEU A 162 1.27 6.06 -6.46
N GLY A 163 2.31 6.85 -6.22
CA GLY A 163 3.59 6.80 -6.93
C GLY A 163 4.36 5.49 -6.77
N VAL A 164 3.90 4.57 -5.91
CA VAL A 164 4.39 3.19 -5.81
C VAL A 164 3.98 2.33 -7.01
N TYR A 165 2.97 2.77 -7.77
CA TYR A 165 2.50 2.13 -9.00
C TYR A 165 2.97 2.91 -10.23
N ASN A 166 3.07 2.22 -11.36
CA ASN A 166 3.15 2.86 -12.65
C ASN A 166 1.76 3.36 -13.06
N HIS A 167 1.70 4.44 -13.83
CA HIS A 167 0.46 5.04 -14.31
C HIS A 167 0.36 4.97 -15.82
N ILE A 168 -0.87 4.86 -16.35
CA ILE A 168 -1.12 4.86 -17.79
C ILE A 168 -0.86 6.23 -18.40
N ALA A 169 -0.61 6.27 -19.71
CA ALA A 169 -0.45 7.51 -20.46
C ALA A 169 -1.72 8.38 -20.38
N GLY A 170 -1.55 9.68 -20.16
CA GLY A 170 -2.63 10.66 -20.03
C GLY A 170 -3.23 10.75 -18.63
N ASP A 171 -2.70 10.03 -17.65
CA ASP A 171 -3.11 10.13 -16.25
C ASP A 171 -2.65 11.43 -15.58
N GLY A 172 -1.59 12.04 -16.06
CA GLY A 172 -0.97 13.22 -15.47
C GLY A 172 -0.06 12.96 -14.27
N ARG A 173 -0.01 11.73 -13.76
CA ARG A 173 0.92 11.28 -12.71
C ARG A 173 1.92 10.22 -13.23
N GLU A 174 2.08 10.11 -14.54
CA GLU A 174 2.95 9.12 -15.19
C GLU A 174 4.37 9.14 -14.62
N TYR A 175 4.87 10.33 -14.29
CA TYR A 175 6.21 10.55 -13.77
C TYR A 175 6.20 11.08 -12.32
N VAL A 176 5.21 10.66 -11.55
CA VAL A 176 5.15 10.82 -10.09
C VAL A 176 5.50 9.47 -9.50
N ILE A 177 6.73 9.30 -9.04
CA ILE A 177 7.28 8.02 -8.60
C ILE A 177 7.77 8.17 -7.16
N ALA A 178 7.34 7.26 -6.29
CA ALA A 178 7.82 7.13 -4.92
C ALA A 178 8.59 5.82 -4.75
N ASP A 179 9.33 5.71 -3.63
CA ASP A 179 9.95 4.44 -3.22
C ASP A 179 8.89 3.33 -3.25
N GLU A 180 9.18 2.23 -3.92
CA GLU A 180 8.22 1.13 -4.13
C GLU A 180 7.73 0.48 -2.84
N THR A 181 8.52 0.61 -1.76
CA THR A 181 8.18 0.09 -0.42
C THR A 181 7.42 1.09 0.43
N ALA A 182 7.07 2.27 -0.11
CA ALA A 182 6.35 3.31 0.63
C ALA A 182 5.01 2.79 1.16
N GLN A 183 4.72 3.11 2.42
CA GLN A 183 3.44 2.80 3.04
C GLN A 183 2.78 4.07 3.60
N LYS A 184 1.50 4.27 3.24
CA LYS A 184 0.63 5.24 3.87
C LYS A 184 0.05 4.62 5.14
N LEU A 185 0.30 5.27 6.26
CA LEU A 185 -0.14 4.82 7.58
C LEU A 185 -1.08 5.84 8.22
N ARG A 186 -2.02 5.32 8.97
CA ARG A 186 -3.03 6.11 9.68
C ARG A 186 -3.44 5.46 10.99
N SER A 187 -4.19 6.17 11.77
CA SER A 187 -4.91 5.65 12.94
C SER A 187 -6.10 4.78 12.50
N GLU A 188 -6.29 3.63 13.13
CA GLU A 188 -7.37 2.68 12.86
C GLU A 188 -8.02 2.24 14.19
N ASP A 189 -9.01 2.99 14.66
CA ASP A 189 -9.74 2.61 15.88
C ASP A 189 -10.47 1.27 15.68
N GLY A 190 -10.41 0.41 16.67
CA GLY A 190 -11.03 -0.92 16.63
C GLY A 190 -10.23 -1.99 15.90
N ARG A 191 -9.00 -1.68 15.48
CA ARG A 191 -8.16 -2.64 14.77
C ARG A 191 -7.74 -3.80 15.66
N PHE A 192 -7.78 -5.03 15.12
CA PHE A 192 -7.16 -6.20 15.72
C PHE A 192 -5.63 -6.15 15.59
N ILE A 193 -4.93 -6.43 16.70
CA ILE A 193 -3.47 -6.54 16.78
C ILE A 193 -3.14 -7.85 17.49
N LYS A 194 -2.12 -8.57 17.01
CA LYS A 194 -1.67 -9.82 17.62
C LYS A 194 -0.14 -9.90 17.64
N ASN A 195 0.39 -10.12 18.84
CA ASN A 195 1.82 -10.38 19.11
C ASN A 195 2.78 -9.34 18.49
N VAL A 196 2.42 -8.06 18.51
CA VAL A 196 3.26 -6.97 17.97
C VAL A 196 4.07 -6.34 19.09
N ASP A 197 5.37 -6.17 18.87
CA ASP A 197 6.23 -5.39 19.76
C ASP A 197 6.02 -3.89 19.51
N ILE A 198 5.15 -3.27 20.31
CA ILE A 198 4.86 -1.84 20.22
C ILE A 198 5.75 -1.00 21.16
N SER A 199 6.74 -1.60 21.83
CA SER A 199 7.58 -0.94 22.83
C SER A 199 8.44 0.18 22.29
N MET A 200 8.62 0.25 20.96
CA MET A 200 9.22 1.42 20.30
C MET A 200 8.45 2.72 20.66
N PHE A 201 7.14 2.64 20.80
CA PHE A 201 6.26 3.80 21.00
C PHE A 201 5.47 3.74 22.31
N ILE A 202 5.16 2.56 22.84
CA ILE A 202 4.27 2.42 23.98
C ILE A 202 4.94 1.52 25.02
N ASN A 203 5.13 2.07 26.22
CA ASN A 203 5.78 1.38 27.33
C ASN A 203 4.97 1.57 28.62
N ASP A 204 5.23 0.74 29.62
CA ASP A 204 4.70 0.90 30.99
C ASP A 204 3.19 1.14 31.06
N LEU A 205 2.42 0.33 30.34
CA LEU A 205 0.96 0.44 30.32
C LEU A 205 0.40 0.30 31.75
N PRO A 206 -0.52 1.19 32.21
CA PRO A 206 -1.08 1.16 33.57
C PRO A 206 -1.80 -0.13 33.93
N ASN A 207 -2.26 -0.89 32.91
CA ASN A 207 -2.92 -2.19 33.09
C ASN A 207 -1.95 -3.37 33.12
N GLY A 208 -0.62 -3.11 33.08
CA GLY A 208 0.42 -4.13 33.16
C GLY A 208 0.53 -5.05 31.94
N ARG A 209 -0.13 -4.72 30.81
CA ARG A 209 0.01 -5.52 29.59
C ARG A 209 1.43 -5.42 29.03
N ASP A 210 1.94 -6.52 28.53
CA ASP A 210 3.23 -6.58 27.84
C ASP A 210 3.14 -5.81 26.50
N THR A 211 4.06 -4.88 26.31
CA THR A 211 4.17 -4.06 25.07
C THR A 211 5.12 -4.67 24.06
N LYS A 212 5.93 -5.66 24.45
CA LYS A 212 6.83 -6.40 23.54
C LYS A 212 6.12 -7.56 22.84
N ASP A 213 5.02 -8.03 23.45
CA ASP A 213 4.15 -9.07 22.87
C ASP A 213 2.68 -8.62 23.02
N PHE A 214 2.36 -7.53 22.36
CA PHE A 214 1.08 -6.87 22.53
C PHE A 214 0.00 -7.45 21.61
N SER A 215 -1.14 -7.76 22.21
CA SER A 215 -2.32 -8.25 21.49
C SER A 215 -3.60 -7.57 22.01
N THR A 216 -4.48 -7.19 21.11
CA THR A 216 -5.82 -6.66 21.41
C THR A 216 -6.80 -6.93 20.28
N ALA A 217 -8.05 -7.18 20.65
CA ALA A 217 -9.14 -7.30 19.67
C ALA A 217 -9.67 -5.94 19.20
N ASP A 218 -9.36 -4.86 19.94
CA ASP A 218 -9.94 -3.53 19.76
C ASP A 218 -8.88 -2.48 20.18
N ALA A 219 -8.05 -2.06 19.24
CA ALA A 219 -6.99 -1.10 19.47
C ALA A 219 -7.52 0.33 19.41
N SER A 220 -7.02 1.20 20.31
CA SER A 220 -7.18 2.65 20.15
C SER A 220 -6.39 3.17 18.95
N GLY A 221 -6.68 4.38 18.51
CA GLY A 221 -6.00 5.03 17.38
C GLY A 221 -4.49 5.10 17.56
N SER A 222 -3.99 5.51 18.73
CA SER A 222 -2.55 5.55 19.00
C SER A 222 -1.90 4.17 19.00
N THR A 223 -2.57 3.18 19.57
CA THR A 223 -2.07 1.80 19.61
C THR A 223 -2.05 1.16 18.22
N SER A 224 -3.09 1.38 17.42
CA SER A 224 -3.15 0.87 16.04
C SER A 224 -2.09 1.52 15.16
N GLN A 225 -1.84 2.81 15.36
CA GLN A 225 -0.81 3.52 14.58
C GLN A 225 0.61 3.09 14.98
N ALA A 226 0.88 2.89 16.28
CA ALA A 226 2.13 2.33 16.76
C ALA A 226 2.40 0.94 16.13
N ALA A 227 1.40 0.05 16.21
CA ALA A 227 1.49 -1.28 15.59
C ALA A 227 1.67 -1.19 14.07
N GLY A 228 0.95 -0.29 13.39
CA GLY A 228 1.06 -0.09 11.95
C GLY A 228 2.47 0.31 11.50
N ILE A 229 3.16 1.18 12.25
CA ILE A 229 4.55 1.55 11.95
C ILE A 229 5.49 0.37 12.16
N VAL A 230 5.36 -0.36 13.26
CA VAL A 230 6.17 -1.55 13.53
C VAL A 230 5.99 -2.60 12.41
N GLU A 231 4.76 -2.85 12.01
CA GLU A 231 4.44 -3.78 10.92
C GLU A 231 4.97 -3.30 9.57
N ALA A 232 5.01 -1.98 9.32
CA ALA A 232 5.64 -1.42 8.14
C ALA A 232 7.16 -1.62 8.13
N VAL A 233 7.81 -1.48 9.29
CA VAL A 233 9.24 -1.79 9.47
C VAL A 233 9.50 -3.27 9.17
N GLU A 234 8.68 -4.17 9.70
CA GLU A 234 8.76 -5.61 9.44
C GLU A 234 8.55 -5.96 7.95
N ALA A 235 7.68 -5.22 7.28
CA ALA A 235 7.44 -5.36 5.84
C ALA A 235 8.55 -4.77 4.95
N GLY A 236 9.62 -4.24 5.55
CA GLY A 236 10.74 -3.66 4.82
C GLY A 236 10.46 -2.31 4.18
N SER A 237 9.51 -1.53 4.70
CA SER A 237 9.23 -0.18 4.20
C SER A 237 10.39 0.76 4.47
N ARG A 238 10.79 1.50 3.44
CA ARG A 238 11.85 2.53 3.50
C ARG A 238 11.30 3.95 3.51
N LEU A 239 9.99 4.10 3.27
CA LEU A 239 9.31 5.39 3.26
C LEU A 239 7.95 5.27 3.95
N LEU A 240 7.71 6.08 4.97
CA LEU A 240 6.42 6.23 5.62
C LEU A 240 5.75 7.51 5.14
N LEU A 241 4.48 7.42 4.78
CA LEU A 241 3.63 8.54 4.40
C LEU A 241 2.60 8.74 5.50
N LEU A 242 2.57 9.91 6.10
CA LEU A 242 1.70 10.24 7.24
C LEU A 242 0.94 11.54 6.96
N ASP A 243 -0.30 11.59 7.42
CA ASP A 243 -1.12 12.79 7.42
C ASP A 243 -1.60 13.05 8.85
N GLU A 244 -1.31 14.25 9.38
CA GLU A 244 -1.73 14.66 10.72
C GLU A 244 -3.24 14.50 10.92
N ASP A 245 -4.04 14.81 9.88
CA ASP A 245 -5.51 14.77 9.95
C ASP A 245 -6.07 13.35 10.08
N THR A 246 -5.33 12.32 9.66
CA THR A 246 -5.74 10.90 9.75
C THR A 246 -4.97 10.14 10.83
N SER A 247 -4.15 10.82 11.59
CA SER A 247 -3.30 10.26 12.65
C SER A 247 -3.88 10.52 14.04
N ALA A 248 -3.54 9.69 15.01
CA ALA A 248 -3.87 9.93 16.40
C ALA A 248 -2.99 11.07 16.96
N THR A 249 -3.60 12.18 17.36
CA THR A 249 -2.87 13.39 17.77
C THR A 249 -1.87 13.12 18.88
N ASN A 250 -2.26 12.39 19.94
CA ASN A 250 -1.40 12.05 21.06
C ASN A 250 -0.27 11.08 20.72
N PHE A 251 -0.40 10.33 19.64
CA PHE A 251 0.66 9.51 19.08
C PHE A 251 1.65 10.32 18.25
N MET A 252 1.18 11.30 17.51
CA MET A 252 2.01 12.08 16.59
C MET A 252 2.90 13.09 17.35
N VAL A 253 2.30 13.83 18.28
CA VAL A 253 2.97 14.91 19.01
C VAL A 253 2.38 15.05 20.40
N ARG A 254 3.19 15.50 21.33
CA ARG A 254 2.76 15.86 22.67
C ARG A 254 2.87 17.37 22.86
N ASP A 255 1.79 17.98 23.25
CA ASP A 255 1.74 19.41 23.51
C ASP A 255 2.65 19.80 24.67
N ALA A 256 3.43 20.87 24.51
CA ALA A 256 4.42 21.31 25.49
C ALA A 256 3.79 21.73 26.84
N PHE A 257 2.54 22.17 26.84
CA PHE A 257 1.82 22.49 28.07
C PHE A 257 1.39 21.21 28.78
N MET A 258 0.85 20.23 28.03
CA MET A 258 0.49 18.92 28.57
C MET A 258 1.70 18.21 29.18
N GLN A 259 2.90 18.32 28.59
CA GLN A 259 4.14 17.76 29.13
C GLN A 259 4.49 18.32 30.53
N LYS A 260 4.18 19.59 30.79
CA LYS A 260 4.39 20.21 32.11
C LYS A 260 3.36 19.83 33.13
N VAL A 261 2.13 19.50 32.72
CA VAL A 261 1.02 19.13 33.60
C VAL A 261 1.02 17.65 33.94
N VAL A 262 1.27 16.81 32.94
CA VAL A 262 1.34 15.36 33.10
C VAL A 262 2.80 14.94 32.98
N SER A 263 3.32 14.39 34.08
CA SER A 263 4.71 13.93 34.18
C SER A 263 5.01 12.84 33.13
N PRO A 264 6.18 12.88 32.47
CA PRO A 264 6.57 11.90 31.45
C PRO A 264 6.52 10.45 31.90
N ASP A 265 6.81 10.18 33.20
CA ASP A 265 6.74 8.85 33.81
C ASP A 265 5.33 8.27 33.93
N LYS A 266 4.29 9.09 33.70
CA LYS A 266 2.88 8.67 33.70
C LYS A 266 2.29 8.55 32.29
N GLU A 267 3.10 8.86 31.27
CA GLU A 267 2.68 8.83 29.88
C GLU A 267 3.30 7.61 29.16
N PRO A 268 2.50 6.60 28.85
CA PRO A 268 3.02 5.39 28.21
C PRO A 268 3.43 5.59 26.76
N ILE A 269 3.00 6.69 26.09
CA ILE A 269 3.22 6.92 24.68
C ILE A 269 4.44 7.81 24.45
N THR A 270 5.44 7.29 23.76
CA THR A 270 6.49 8.09 23.14
C THR A 270 6.00 8.54 21.76
N PRO A 271 5.83 9.85 21.52
CA PRO A 271 5.25 10.33 20.28
C PRO A 271 6.15 10.04 19.06
N PHE A 272 5.53 9.93 17.88
CA PHE A 272 6.22 9.74 16.61
C PHE A 272 7.29 10.82 16.37
N LEU A 273 7.00 12.05 16.73
CA LEU A 273 7.94 13.17 16.68
C LEU A 273 9.31 12.81 17.28
N SER A 274 9.33 12.14 18.42
CA SER A 274 10.57 11.75 19.13
C SER A 274 11.27 10.53 18.54
N ARG A 275 10.60 9.78 17.64
CA ARG A 275 11.11 8.54 17.03
C ARG A 275 11.46 8.67 15.55
N ALA A 276 10.93 9.67 14.87
CA ALA A 276 11.11 9.82 13.42
C ALA A 276 12.59 9.92 13.03
N ARG A 277 13.41 10.64 13.84
CA ARG A 277 14.85 10.76 13.60
C ARG A 277 15.58 9.43 13.79
N ASP A 278 15.26 8.69 14.85
CA ASP A 278 15.82 7.37 15.10
C ASP A 278 15.47 6.37 14.00
N LEU A 279 14.22 6.38 13.52
CA LEU A 279 13.79 5.54 12.39
C LEU A 279 14.62 5.81 11.13
N TYR A 280 14.93 7.07 10.86
CA TYR A 280 15.77 7.40 9.71
C TYR A 280 17.24 7.02 9.94
N GLU A 281 17.85 7.43 11.04
CA GLU A 281 19.27 7.25 11.29
C GLU A 281 19.67 5.80 11.56
N GLN A 282 18.82 5.04 12.26
CA GLN A 282 19.15 3.67 12.68
C GLN A 282 18.53 2.61 11.77
N ALA A 283 17.42 2.91 11.07
CA ALA A 283 16.73 1.97 10.20
C ALA A 283 16.68 2.39 8.72
N GLY A 284 17.17 3.59 8.38
CA GLY A 284 17.14 4.11 7.01
C GLY A 284 15.72 4.41 6.49
N ILE A 285 14.74 4.57 7.40
CA ILE A 285 13.32 4.75 7.04
C ILE A 285 13.02 6.25 6.97
N SER A 286 12.75 6.73 5.76
CA SER A 286 12.35 8.11 5.51
C SER A 286 10.88 8.34 5.85
N THR A 287 10.52 9.59 6.12
CA THR A 287 9.13 9.99 6.39
C THR A 287 8.74 11.22 5.57
N ILE A 288 7.58 11.17 4.92
CA ILE A 288 6.91 12.35 4.37
C ILE A 288 5.66 12.56 5.20
N LEU A 289 5.59 13.70 5.89
CA LEU A 289 4.50 14.04 6.80
C LEU A 289 3.77 15.30 6.32
N VAL A 290 2.46 15.22 6.16
CA VAL A 290 1.60 16.39 6.02
C VAL A 290 1.22 16.88 7.42
N ALA A 291 1.53 18.14 7.73
CA ALA A 291 1.13 18.78 8.97
C ALA A 291 0.35 20.05 8.69
N GLY A 292 -0.73 20.23 9.43
CA GLY A 292 -1.64 21.38 9.33
C GLY A 292 -1.68 22.25 10.58
N SER A 293 -1.43 21.66 11.76
CA SER A 293 -1.67 22.32 13.03
C SER A 293 -0.45 22.37 13.96
N SER A 294 0.43 21.36 13.96
CA SER A 294 1.54 21.31 14.89
C SER A 294 2.85 21.87 14.32
N GLY A 295 3.38 22.91 14.98
CA GLY A 295 4.68 23.48 14.68
C GLY A 295 5.88 22.62 15.15
N ALA A 296 5.66 21.63 16.03
CA ALA A 296 6.74 20.82 16.58
C ALA A 296 7.50 20.01 15.51
N PHE A 297 6.82 19.61 14.44
CA PHE A 297 7.43 18.85 13.35
C PHE A 297 8.53 19.58 12.59
N PHE A 298 8.54 20.92 12.59
CA PHE A 298 9.59 21.68 11.94
C PHE A 298 10.97 21.41 12.52
N HIS A 299 11.05 21.08 13.81
CA HIS A 299 12.33 20.82 14.52
C HIS A 299 13.02 19.54 14.08
N ILE A 300 12.27 18.56 13.61
CA ILE A 300 12.82 17.27 13.14
C ILE A 300 12.97 17.19 11.62
N ALA A 301 12.38 18.13 10.88
CA ALA A 301 12.33 18.08 9.42
C ALA A 301 13.69 18.42 8.79
N ASP A 302 14.15 17.59 7.84
CA ASP A 302 15.29 17.88 6.98
C ASP A 302 14.91 18.82 5.86
N THR A 303 13.71 18.63 5.31
CA THR A 303 13.15 19.39 4.19
C THR A 303 11.73 19.86 4.56
N VAL A 304 11.40 21.09 4.23
CA VAL A 304 10.07 21.66 4.47
C VAL A 304 9.52 22.26 3.19
N ILE A 305 8.41 21.70 2.73
CA ILE A 305 7.67 22.11 1.52
C ILE A 305 6.41 22.82 1.95
N GLN A 306 6.25 24.07 1.61
CA GLN A 306 4.99 24.79 1.77
C GLN A 306 4.18 24.69 0.48
N MET A 307 2.94 24.21 0.60
CA MET A 307 1.97 24.27 -0.51
C MET A 307 1.23 25.62 -0.46
N ASP A 308 1.35 26.38 -1.54
CA ASP A 308 0.61 27.62 -1.75
C ASP A 308 -0.13 27.58 -3.09
N ARG A 309 -1.46 27.55 -3.04
CA ARG A 309 -2.33 27.46 -4.22
C ARG A 309 -1.87 26.38 -5.22
N TYR A 310 -1.65 25.17 -4.69
CA TYR A 310 -1.19 23.98 -5.43
C TYR A 310 0.25 24.05 -5.97
N LYS A 311 1.03 25.05 -5.59
CA LYS A 311 2.44 25.18 -5.95
C LYS A 311 3.31 24.88 -4.72
N PRO A 312 4.29 23.98 -4.83
CA PRO A 312 5.25 23.75 -3.76
C PRO A 312 6.28 24.87 -3.70
N VAL A 313 6.65 25.25 -2.50
CA VAL A 313 7.73 26.21 -2.22
C VAL A 313 8.63 25.60 -1.17
N ASP A 314 9.92 25.53 -1.43
CA ASP A 314 10.91 25.11 -0.43
C ASP A 314 11.13 26.24 0.59
N ILE A 315 10.68 26.01 1.82
CA ILE A 315 10.86 26.93 2.94
C ILE A 315 11.81 26.40 4.00
N THR A 316 12.61 25.38 3.69
CA THR A 316 13.50 24.70 4.63
C THR A 316 14.42 25.67 5.39
N LYS A 317 15.07 26.59 4.67
CA LYS A 317 15.97 27.56 5.30
C LYS A 317 15.24 28.49 6.28
N LYS A 318 14.06 28.97 5.88
CA LYS A 318 13.20 29.83 6.72
C LYS A 318 12.73 29.08 7.97
N ALA A 319 12.25 27.84 7.79
CA ALA A 319 11.80 27.01 8.90
C ALA A 319 12.93 26.74 9.91
N LYS A 320 14.12 26.34 9.43
CA LYS A 320 15.28 26.08 10.30
C LYS A 320 15.75 27.35 11.05
N ALA A 321 15.64 28.53 10.46
CA ALA A 321 15.95 29.78 11.14
C ALA A 321 14.96 30.03 12.28
N LEU A 322 13.67 29.90 12.04
CA LEU A 322 12.62 30.09 13.06
C LEU A 322 12.73 29.06 14.20
N CYS A 323 13.07 27.80 13.90
CA CYS A 323 13.28 26.79 14.95
C CYS A 323 14.37 27.16 15.96
N LYS A 324 15.38 27.92 15.54
CA LYS A 324 16.44 28.43 16.47
C LYS A 324 15.90 29.52 17.40
N GLU A 325 14.93 30.30 16.95
CA GLU A 325 14.29 31.36 17.74
C GLU A 325 13.27 30.80 18.72
N PHE A 326 12.63 29.67 18.38
CA PHE A 326 11.62 28.99 19.17
C PHE A 326 12.02 27.55 19.51
N PRO A 327 13.02 27.34 20.37
CA PRO A 327 13.45 25.99 20.72
C PRO A 327 12.36 25.23 21.48
N ILE A 328 12.23 23.94 21.20
CA ILE A 328 11.40 23.03 22.00
C ILE A 328 12.27 22.33 23.07
N SER A 329 11.67 21.98 24.19
CA SER A 329 12.34 21.14 25.20
C SER A 329 12.49 19.73 24.64
N GLU A 330 13.70 19.22 24.57
CA GLU A 330 13.94 17.82 24.22
C GLU A 330 13.57 16.94 25.43
N GLU A 331 12.56 16.11 25.26
CA GLU A 331 12.33 14.98 26.17
C GLU A 331 13.38 13.90 25.85
N LYS A 332 13.87 13.22 26.90
CA LYS A 332 14.67 12.00 26.73
C LYS A 332 13.71 10.83 26.62
N PRO A 333 13.37 10.35 25.43
CA PRO A 333 12.49 9.20 25.28
C PRO A 333 13.19 7.93 25.78
N HIS A 334 12.41 6.87 25.99
CA HIS A 334 12.98 5.53 26.19
C HIS A 334 13.98 5.21 25.08
N PRO A 335 15.01 4.36 25.32
CA PRO A 335 15.95 3.96 24.28
C PRO A 335 15.23 3.46 23.02
N PHE A 336 15.71 3.86 21.87
CA PHE A 336 15.20 3.33 20.61
C PHE A 336 15.72 1.91 20.39
N VAL A 337 14.80 0.99 20.17
CA VAL A 337 15.13 -0.40 19.84
C VAL A 337 14.23 -0.81 18.68
N LEU A 338 14.83 -1.27 17.59
CA LEU A 338 14.07 -1.85 16.48
C LEU A 338 13.41 -3.15 16.95
N PRO A 339 12.11 -3.32 16.71
CA PRO A 339 11.41 -4.51 17.10
C PRO A 339 11.93 -5.72 16.32
N HIS A 340 12.07 -6.84 17.01
CA HIS A 340 12.38 -8.10 16.36
C HIS A 340 11.08 -8.79 15.93
N SER A 341 10.96 -9.08 14.62
CA SER A 341 9.80 -9.83 14.13
C SER A 341 9.94 -11.31 14.49
N HIS A 342 9.17 -11.75 15.49
CA HIS A 342 9.06 -13.15 15.89
C HIS A 342 7.62 -13.66 15.82
N ARG A 343 6.75 -12.92 15.12
CA ARG A 343 5.32 -13.21 15.10
C ARG A 343 5.02 -14.46 14.29
N ILE A 344 4.71 -15.55 15.01
CA ILE A 344 4.36 -16.84 14.44
C ILE A 344 2.89 -16.79 14.01
N MET A 345 2.61 -17.25 12.80
CA MET A 345 1.24 -17.52 12.36
C MET A 345 0.74 -18.81 13.01
N GLU A 346 -0.23 -18.67 13.90
CA GLU A 346 -0.84 -19.82 14.54
C GLU A 346 -1.74 -20.59 13.56
N LYS A 347 -1.78 -21.90 13.73
CA LYS A 347 -2.70 -22.75 12.99
C LYS A 347 -4.10 -22.63 13.58
N ASP A 348 -5.09 -22.29 12.76
CA ASP A 348 -6.50 -22.25 13.22
C ASP A 348 -6.93 -23.63 13.71
N LYS A 349 -7.03 -23.77 15.03
CA LYS A 349 -7.47 -25.01 15.70
C LYS A 349 -8.99 -25.23 15.50
N ASN A 350 -9.74 -24.20 15.18
CA ASN A 350 -11.21 -24.21 15.04
C ASN A 350 -11.70 -24.28 13.58
N GLY A 351 -10.80 -24.11 12.60
CA GLY A 351 -11.13 -24.11 11.17
C GLY A 351 -11.45 -25.48 10.59
N ALA A 352 -11.11 -26.57 11.27
CA ALA A 352 -11.37 -27.92 10.82
C ALA A 352 -12.79 -28.37 11.22
N THR A 353 -13.83 -27.78 10.65
CA THR A 353 -15.17 -28.35 10.74
C THR A 353 -15.24 -29.57 9.84
N LYS A 354 -15.55 -30.73 10.45
CA LYS A 354 -15.66 -32.01 9.77
C LYS A 354 -16.78 -31.95 8.74
N ARG A 355 -16.47 -32.16 7.46
CA ARG A 355 -17.46 -32.21 6.38
C ARG A 355 -18.38 -33.40 6.60
N ARG A 356 -19.67 -33.15 6.77
CA ARG A 356 -20.70 -34.19 6.72
C ARG A 356 -21.10 -34.38 5.26
N ASP A 357 -21.02 -35.59 4.77
CA ASP A 357 -21.60 -35.96 3.48
C ASP A 357 -23.13 -35.81 3.58
N TYR A 358 -23.69 -34.94 2.74
CA TYR A 358 -25.15 -34.62 2.77
C TYR A 358 -26.04 -35.80 2.42
N ARG A 359 -25.49 -36.83 1.76
CA ARG A 359 -26.22 -38.04 1.36
C ARG A 359 -26.09 -39.21 2.32
N SER A 360 -24.95 -39.36 2.96
CA SER A 360 -24.66 -40.52 3.84
C SER A 360 -24.64 -40.19 5.33
N GLY A 361 -24.62 -38.91 5.70
CA GLY A 361 -24.45 -38.47 7.09
C GLY A 361 -23.06 -38.79 7.71
N ALA A 362 -22.19 -39.46 6.94
CA ALA A 362 -20.87 -39.89 7.41
C ALA A 362 -19.91 -38.72 7.46
N VAL A 363 -19.14 -38.65 8.54
CA VAL A 363 -18.04 -37.67 8.70
C VAL A 363 -16.83 -38.20 7.94
N ARG A 364 -16.44 -37.56 6.83
CA ARG A 364 -15.17 -37.84 6.15
C ARG A 364 -14.02 -37.40 7.04
N LYS A 365 -13.32 -38.33 7.61
CA LYS A 365 -12.32 -38.09 8.66
C LYS A 365 -11.02 -37.40 8.20
N ASN A 366 -10.72 -37.28 6.90
CA ASN A 366 -9.38 -36.94 6.40
C ASN A 366 -9.34 -35.89 5.26
N GLU A 367 -10.41 -35.18 4.93
CA GLU A 367 -10.30 -34.06 4.00
C GLU A 367 -10.35 -32.76 4.80
N PRO A 368 -9.31 -31.90 4.73
CA PRO A 368 -9.41 -30.56 5.32
C PRO A 368 -10.56 -29.78 4.64
N GLU A 369 -11.37 -29.12 5.45
CA GLU A 369 -12.42 -28.25 4.91
C GLU A 369 -11.76 -27.14 4.11
N ARG A 370 -12.10 -27.02 2.81
CA ARG A 370 -11.63 -25.88 2.02
C ARG A 370 -12.20 -24.59 2.59
N LEU A 371 -11.29 -23.67 2.93
CA LEU A 371 -11.68 -22.35 3.41
C LEU A 371 -12.49 -21.63 2.32
N LYS A 372 -13.69 -21.20 2.66
CA LYS A 372 -14.51 -20.38 1.78
C LYS A 372 -14.02 -18.95 1.82
N LEU A 373 -13.81 -18.37 0.65
CA LEU A 373 -13.42 -16.98 0.48
C LEU A 373 -14.57 -16.19 -0.14
N LYS A 374 -14.87 -15.00 0.42
CA LYS A 374 -15.85 -14.05 -0.11
C LYS A 374 -15.25 -12.64 -0.03
N THR A 375 -15.01 -12.03 -1.17
CA THR A 375 -14.49 -10.65 -1.28
C THR A 375 -15.58 -9.61 -1.07
N MET A 376 -15.20 -8.43 -0.58
CA MET A 376 -16.08 -7.29 -0.30
C MET A 376 -15.49 -6.02 -0.94
N GLY A 377 -15.31 -6.03 -2.26
CA GLY A 377 -14.66 -4.94 -2.99
C GLY A 377 -13.20 -4.75 -2.56
N THR A 378 -12.79 -3.50 -2.34
CA THR A 378 -11.47 -3.15 -1.77
C THR A 378 -11.45 -3.22 -0.24
N ASP A 379 -12.61 -3.24 0.41
CA ASP A 379 -12.72 -3.12 1.87
C ASP A 379 -12.22 -4.36 2.63
N GLY A 380 -12.08 -5.49 1.95
CA GLY A 380 -11.58 -6.73 2.55
C GLY A 380 -12.27 -7.98 2.07
N PHE A 381 -12.20 -9.04 2.86
CA PHE A 381 -12.80 -10.32 2.54
C PHE A 381 -13.11 -11.15 3.80
N ALA A 382 -14.02 -12.08 3.65
CA ALA A 382 -14.25 -13.12 4.64
C ALA A 382 -13.55 -14.41 4.21
N ILE A 383 -12.83 -15.06 5.14
CA ILE A 383 -12.16 -16.34 4.98
C ILE A 383 -12.59 -17.28 6.09
N GLY A 384 -13.29 -18.37 5.76
CA GLY A 384 -13.94 -19.21 6.76
C GLY A 384 -14.95 -18.42 7.59
N LYS A 385 -14.68 -18.27 8.89
CA LYS A 385 -15.51 -17.49 9.83
C LYS A 385 -14.90 -16.12 10.19
N GLN A 386 -13.71 -15.83 9.68
CA GLN A 386 -12.98 -14.60 9.98
C GLN A 386 -13.20 -13.56 8.89
N THR A 387 -13.17 -12.30 9.28
CA THR A 387 -13.17 -11.16 8.34
C THR A 387 -11.83 -10.45 8.44
N VAL A 388 -11.20 -10.23 7.30
CA VAL A 388 -9.99 -9.40 7.16
C VAL A 388 -10.43 -8.04 6.65
N ASP A 389 -10.31 -7.03 7.50
CA ASP A 389 -10.70 -5.65 7.21
C ASP A 389 -9.50 -4.88 6.61
N LEU A 390 -9.64 -4.43 5.38
CA LEU A 390 -8.59 -3.73 4.62
C LEU A 390 -8.98 -2.29 4.25
N ARG A 391 -10.10 -1.76 4.76
CA ARG A 391 -10.65 -0.43 4.40
C ARG A 391 -9.68 0.73 4.56
N TYR A 392 -8.73 0.60 5.46
CA TYR A 392 -7.77 1.65 5.75
C TYR A 392 -6.41 1.47 5.04
N LEU A 393 -6.30 0.48 4.14
CA LEU A 393 -5.15 0.34 3.25
C LEU A 393 -5.36 1.18 2.00
N GLU A 394 -5.02 2.47 2.08
CA GLU A 394 -5.31 3.46 1.04
C GLU A 394 -4.57 3.18 -0.29
N GLN A 395 -3.49 2.40 -0.25
CA GLN A 395 -2.73 1.96 -1.42
C GLN A 395 -3.28 0.67 -2.06
N LEU A 396 -4.32 0.08 -1.49
CA LEU A 396 -5.06 -1.04 -2.09
C LEU A 396 -6.17 -0.47 -2.99
N ILE A 397 -5.90 -0.36 -4.27
CA ILE A 397 -6.66 0.45 -5.22
C ILE A 397 -7.67 -0.34 -6.06
N ASP A 398 -7.58 -1.66 -6.07
CA ASP A 398 -8.39 -2.51 -6.92
C ASP A 398 -8.92 -3.74 -6.19
N SER A 399 -10.20 -4.05 -6.40
CA SER A 399 -10.84 -5.23 -5.81
C SER A 399 -10.21 -6.57 -6.23
N GLU A 400 -9.52 -6.60 -7.38
CA GLU A 400 -8.78 -7.78 -7.83
C GLU A 400 -7.49 -7.99 -7.02
N GLN A 401 -6.89 -6.91 -6.44
CA GLN A 401 -5.81 -7.04 -5.46
C GLN A 401 -6.35 -7.65 -4.15
N THR A 402 -7.51 -7.20 -3.69
CA THR A 402 -8.19 -7.78 -2.51
C THR A 402 -8.50 -9.25 -2.71
N ALA A 403 -8.98 -9.63 -3.90
CA ALA A 403 -9.25 -11.02 -4.26
C ALA A 403 -7.96 -11.86 -4.26
N CYS A 404 -6.87 -11.32 -4.81
CA CYS A 404 -5.56 -11.96 -4.80
C CYS A 404 -5.03 -12.14 -3.36
N LEU A 405 -5.10 -11.09 -2.52
CA LEU A 405 -4.71 -11.17 -1.10
C LEU A 405 -5.48 -12.25 -0.35
N GLY A 406 -6.79 -12.35 -0.60
CA GLY A 406 -7.62 -13.41 -0.01
C GLY A 406 -7.15 -14.81 -0.41
N MET A 407 -6.79 -15.00 -1.69
CA MET A 407 -6.27 -16.28 -2.19
C MET A 407 -4.86 -16.57 -1.67
N LEU A 408 -3.98 -15.57 -1.58
CA LEU A 408 -2.65 -15.72 -0.99
C LEU A 408 -2.74 -16.12 0.50
N LEU A 409 -3.60 -15.46 1.26
CA LEU A 409 -3.84 -15.83 2.66
C LEU A 409 -4.43 -17.22 2.79
N LYS A 410 -5.41 -17.57 1.95
CA LYS A 410 -5.99 -18.93 1.91
C LYS A 410 -4.93 -19.98 1.62
N TYR A 411 -4.10 -19.77 0.59
CA TYR A 411 -3.00 -20.66 0.25
C TYR A 411 -2.00 -20.79 1.41
N ALA A 412 -1.65 -19.66 2.04
CA ALA A 412 -0.76 -19.67 3.19
C ALA A 412 -1.32 -20.49 4.34
N VAL A 413 -2.58 -20.29 4.72
CA VAL A 413 -3.23 -21.03 5.81
C VAL A 413 -3.34 -22.53 5.51
N GLU A 414 -3.63 -22.89 4.25
CA GLU A 414 -3.78 -24.29 3.84
C GLU A 414 -2.45 -25.02 3.69
N HIS A 415 -1.35 -24.33 3.30
CA HIS A 415 -0.10 -24.98 2.88
C HIS A 415 1.16 -24.54 3.65
N LEU A 416 1.23 -23.33 4.16
CA LEU A 416 2.46 -22.76 4.73
C LEU A 416 2.40 -22.59 6.25
N VAL A 417 1.24 -22.28 6.81
CA VAL A 417 1.07 -22.05 8.25
C VAL A 417 1.12 -23.37 9.00
N ASP A 418 2.19 -23.56 9.77
CA ASP A 418 2.44 -24.78 10.55
C ASP A 418 2.48 -24.55 12.06
N GLY A 419 2.30 -23.30 12.51
CA GLY A 419 2.39 -22.88 13.91
C GLY A 419 3.83 -22.71 14.40
N LYS A 420 4.80 -22.64 13.46
CA LYS A 420 6.24 -22.42 13.74
C LYS A 420 6.80 -21.27 12.90
N ARG A 421 6.35 -21.16 11.65
CA ARG A 421 6.79 -20.11 10.73
C ARG A 421 6.26 -18.76 11.15
N THR A 422 7.14 -17.78 11.07
CA THR A 422 6.78 -16.37 11.24
C THR A 422 6.01 -15.85 10.03
N ILE A 423 5.30 -14.71 10.20
CA ILE A 423 4.66 -14.00 9.08
C ILE A 423 5.68 -13.69 7.98
N ALA A 424 6.87 -13.24 8.36
CA ALA A 424 7.95 -12.93 7.42
C ALA A 424 8.35 -14.15 6.57
N GLU A 425 8.56 -15.31 7.21
CA GLU A 425 8.90 -16.55 6.49
C GLU A 425 7.78 -17.01 5.55
N VAL A 426 6.52 -16.85 5.96
CA VAL A 426 5.36 -17.18 5.11
C VAL A 426 5.31 -16.24 3.90
N VAL A 427 5.49 -14.93 4.09
CA VAL A 427 5.48 -13.94 3.00
C VAL A 427 6.65 -14.17 2.04
N VAL A 428 7.85 -14.43 2.54
CA VAL A 428 9.03 -14.76 1.70
C VAL A 428 8.77 -16.01 0.85
N GLN A 429 8.13 -17.03 1.43
CA GLN A 429 7.79 -18.24 0.67
C GLN A 429 6.74 -17.92 -0.43
N LEU A 430 5.73 -17.13 -0.13
CA LEU A 430 4.75 -16.69 -1.14
C LEU A 430 5.40 -15.87 -2.26
N GLN A 431 6.37 -15.00 -1.93
CA GLN A 431 7.11 -14.25 -2.95
C GLN A 431 7.86 -15.19 -3.91
N LYS A 432 8.53 -16.22 -3.39
CA LYS A 432 9.19 -17.22 -4.24
C LYS A 432 8.22 -17.96 -5.16
N GLU A 433 7.03 -18.31 -4.67
CA GLU A 433 5.99 -18.91 -5.51
C GLU A 433 5.52 -17.94 -6.60
N LEU A 434 5.32 -16.65 -6.24
CA LEU A 434 4.94 -15.61 -7.18
C LEU A 434 6.02 -15.34 -8.23
N GLU A 435 7.30 -15.34 -7.86
CA GLU A 435 8.43 -15.17 -8.78
C GLU A 435 8.58 -16.35 -9.74
N THR A 436 8.34 -17.57 -9.23
CA THR A 436 8.53 -18.80 -10.01
C THR A 436 7.37 -19.09 -10.95
N SER A 437 6.15 -18.90 -10.48
CA SER A 437 4.92 -19.36 -11.14
C SER A 437 3.92 -18.25 -11.44
N GLY A 438 4.25 -16.98 -11.09
CA GLY A 438 3.28 -15.90 -11.09
C GLY A 438 2.11 -16.24 -10.16
N MET A 439 0.93 -15.79 -10.47
CA MET A 439 -0.29 -16.11 -9.70
C MET A 439 -0.91 -17.48 -10.08
N ARG A 440 -0.22 -18.29 -10.89
CA ARG A 440 -0.75 -19.58 -11.39
C ARG A 440 -0.89 -20.63 -10.28
N PHE A 441 -0.06 -20.58 -9.24
CA PHE A 441 -0.18 -21.50 -8.10
C PHE A 441 -1.46 -21.29 -7.27
N LEU A 442 -2.15 -20.15 -7.44
CA LEU A 442 -3.44 -19.87 -6.81
C LEU A 442 -4.62 -20.55 -7.54
N ALA A 443 -4.33 -21.42 -8.50
CA ALA A 443 -5.36 -22.13 -9.26
C ALA A 443 -6.23 -23.01 -8.34
N GLU A 444 -7.55 -22.88 -8.47
CA GLU A 444 -8.50 -23.79 -7.84
C GLU A 444 -9.01 -24.80 -8.88
N ASN A 445 -8.91 -26.08 -8.58
CA ASN A 445 -9.26 -27.17 -9.51
C ASN A 445 -8.53 -27.05 -10.89
N GLY A 446 -7.30 -26.58 -10.90
CA GLY A 446 -6.50 -26.38 -12.12
C GLY A 446 -6.87 -25.15 -12.95
N ILE A 447 -7.79 -24.30 -12.47
CA ILE A 447 -8.25 -23.11 -13.16
C ILE A 447 -7.78 -21.86 -12.37
N VAL A 448 -7.07 -20.96 -13.04
CA VAL A 448 -6.71 -19.64 -12.51
C VAL A 448 -7.85 -18.67 -12.83
N SER A 449 -8.35 -17.95 -11.84
CA SER A 449 -9.33 -16.90 -12.07
C SER A 449 -8.70 -15.74 -12.87
N GLY A 450 -9.48 -15.14 -13.78
CA GLY A 450 -9.08 -13.89 -14.47
C GLY A 450 -9.25 -12.62 -13.64
N GLY A 451 -9.64 -12.74 -12.36
CA GLY A 451 -9.97 -11.62 -11.48
C GLY A 451 -8.96 -11.39 -10.36
N TYR A 452 -7.67 -11.63 -10.60
CA TYR A 452 -6.61 -11.31 -9.63
C TYR A 452 -5.67 -10.24 -10.19
N ALA A 453 -5.32 -9.28 -9.32
CA ALA A 453 -4.24 -8.32 -9.57
C ALA A 453 -3.17 -8.46 -8.47
N MET A 454 -1.91 -8.33 -8.85
CA MET A 454 -0.78 -8.52 -7.95
C MET A 454 -0.76 -7.44 -6.86
N PRO A 455 -0.83 -7.79 -5.57
CA PRO A 455 -0.58 -6.87 -4.48
C PRO A 455 0.93 -6.73 -4.26
N ARG A 456 1.38 -5.62 -3.64
CA ARG A 456 2.75 -5.48 -3.18
C ARG A 456 2.97 -6.30 -1.91
N VAL A 457 4.23 -6.48 -1.56
CA VAL A 457 4.61 -7.18 -0.31
C VAL A 457 4.03 -6.49 0.92
N GLN A 458 3.99 -5.16 0.92
CA GLN A 458 3.44 -4.34 2.01
C GLN A 458 1.95 -4.63 2.24
N GLU A 459 1.17 -4.81 1.18
CA GLU A 459 -0.24 -5.20 1.30
C GLU A 459 -0.40 -6.64 1.78
N MET A 460 0.53 -7.56 1.41
CA MET A 460 0.52 -8.93 1.95
C MET A 460 0.72 -8.93 3.46
N TYR A 461 1.76 -8.23 3.96
CA TYR A 461 1.98 -8.07 5.41
C TYR A 461 0.76 -7.44 6.10
N SER A 462 0.25 -6.35 5.54
CA SER A 462 -0.92 -5.66 6.10
C SER A 462 -2.16 -6.55 6.16
N CYS A 463 -2.38 -7.40 5.15
CA CYS A 463 -3.46 -8.38 5.12
C CYS A 463 -3.29 -9.44 6.21
N PHE A 464 -2.10 -10.04 6.31
CA PHE A 464 -1.81 -11.11 7.28
C PHE A 464 -1.87 -10.63 8.72
N ASN A 465 -1.42 -9.40 8.97
CA ASN A 465 -1.52 -8.73 10.27
C ASN A 465 -2.96 -8.50 10.75
N ARG A 466 -3.93 -8.49 9.83
CA ARG A 466 -5.35 -8.31 10.15
C ARG A 466 -6.15 -9.62 10.19
N TYR A 467 -5.51 -10.75 9.94
CA TYR A 467 -6.13 -12.05 10.05
C TYR A 467 -6.19 -12.49 11.52
N ARG A 468 -7.41 -12.72 12.02
CA ARG A 468 -7.70 -12.98 13.46
C ARG A 468 -7.58 -14.46 13.82
N VAL A 469 -6.39 -15.03 13.79
CA VAL A 469 -6.13 -16.43 14.22
C VAL A 469 -4.91 -16.49 15.12
#